data_182b02b2329e0f38c89de12b4603e210
#
_entry.id   182b02b2329e0f38c89de12b4603e210
#
_cell.length_a   1.000
_cell.length_b   1.000
_cell.length_c   1.000
_cell.angle_alpha   90.00
_cell.angle_beta   90.00
_cell.angle_gamma   90.00
#
_symmetry.space_group_name_H-M   'P 1'
#
loop_
_entity.id
_entity.type
_entity.pdbx_description
1 polymer ?
#
loop_
_entity_poly.entity_id
_entity_poly.type
_entity_poly.pdbx_seq_one_letter_code
_entity_poly.pdbx_strand_id
1 'polypeptide(L)'
;DDNNSENEDTSYARFGVKGETQITSELTGFGQFEYNLDASKPEGSNQEKTRLTFAGLKYNELGSFDYGRNYGVAYDAAAYTDMLVEWGGDSWASADNFINGVATYRNSDFFGLVDGLNFAVQYQGKNSNRGVTKQNGDGYALSVDYNIEGFGFVGAYSKSDRTNEQAGDGYGDNAEVWSLAAKYDANNIYAAMMYGETRNMTVLANDHFANKTQNFEAVVQYQFDFGLRPSLGYVYSKGKDLYARDGHKGVDADRVNYIEVGTWYYFNKNMNVYTAYKFNLLDKDDAAITDAATD
;
A
#
# COMPACT_ATOMS: atom_id res chain seq x y z
N ASP A 1 20.32 18.22 -20.23
CA ASP A 1 19.52 18.04 -21.44
C ASP A 1 18.06 17.90 -21.07
N ASP A 2 17.36 19.02 -21.24
CA ASP A 2 15.95 19.22 -20.94
C ASP A 2 15.06 18.51 -21.96
N ASN A 3 14.95 17.22 -21.89
CA ASN A 3 14.10 16.52 -22.85
C ASN A 3 13.39 15.35 -22.21
N ASN A 4 12.54 15.58 -21.22
CA ASN A 4 11.45 14.64 -20.94
C ASN A 4 10.51 15.12 -19.83
N SER A 5 9.89 16.27 -20.02
CA SER A 5 8.56 16.46 -19.46
C SER A 5 7.56 15.87 -20.45
N GLU A 6 7.50 14.57 -20.54
CA GLU A 6 6.46 13.91 -21.32
C GLU A 6 5.19 13.92 -20.48
N ASN A 7 4.18 14.67 -20.96
CA ASN A 7 2.82 14.53 -20.47
C ASN A 7 2.34 13.14 -20.88
N GLU A 8 2.42 12.19 -19.98
CA GLU A 8 1.95 10.84 -20.23
C GLU A 8 0.46 10.72 -19.86
N ASP A 9 -0.32 10.10 -20.74
CA ASP A 9 -1.70 9.72 -20.46
C ASP A 9 -1.71 8.48 -19.56
N THR A 10 -2.26 8.59 -18.36
CA THR A 10 -2.42 7.51 -17.40
C THR A 10 -3.89 7.15 -17.15
N SER A 11 -4.77 7.49 -18.09
CA SER A 11 -6.23 7.25 -18.00
C SER A 11 -6.53 5.77 -17.82
N TYR A 12 -7.45 5.47 -16.93
CA TYR A 12 -7.96 4.11 -16.74
C TYR A 12 -9.44 4.12 -16.35
N ALA A 13 -10.08 2.99 -16.57
CA ALA A 13 -11.41 2.71 -16.05
C ALA A 13 -11.33 1.58 -15.02
N ARG A 14 -12.04 1.71 -13.91
CA ARG A 14 -12.13 0.68 -12.89
C ARG A 14 -13.56 0.21 -12.75
N PHE A 15 -13.72 -1.11 -12.79
CA PHE A 15 -15.01 -1.76 -12.60
C PHE A 15 -14.92 -2.72 -11.41
N GLY A 16 -15.92 -2.66 -10.52
CA GLY A 16 -16.00 -3.55 -9.37
C GLY A 16 -17.42 -3.97 -9.07
N VAL A 17 -17.55 -5.16 -8.54
CA VAL A 17 -18.79 -5.71 -7.98
C VAL A 17 -18.53 -6.13 -6.54
N LYS A 18 -19.37 -5.64 -5.64
CA LYS A 18 -19.41 -6.07 -4.24
C LYS A 18 -20.80 -6.62 -3.95
N GLY A 19 -20.87 -7.77 -3.33
CA GLY A 19 -22.14 -8.41 -2.98
C GLY A 19 -22.13 -8.98 -1.58
N GLU A 20 -23.29 -8.94 -0.96
CA GLU A 20 -23.56 -9.56 0.35
C GLU A 20 -24.87 -10.33 0.28
N THR A 21 -24.95 -11.45 0.99
CA THR A 21 -26.17 -12.23 1.14
C THR A 21 -26.28 -12.73 2.57
N GLN A 22 -27.42 -12.51 3.18
CA GLN A 22 -27.71 -13.06 4.50
C GLN A 22 -28.08 -14.53 4.38
N ILE A 23 -27.32 -15.40 5.06
CA ILE A 23 -27.51 -16.85 5.05
C ILE A 23 -28.41 -17.26 6.22
N THR A 24 -28.14 -16.70 7.41
CA THR A 24 -28.97 -16.82 8.61
C THR A 24 -29.10 -15.46 9.28
N SER A 25 -29.81 -15.34 10.40
CA SER A 25 -29.87 -14.11 11.18
C SER A 25 -28.50 -13.59 11.64
N GLU A 26 -27.50 -14.48 11.73
CA GLU A 26 -26.18 -14.19 12.28
C GLU A 26 -25.05 -14.30 11.26
N LEU A 27 -25.27 -15.04 10.15
CA LEU A 27 -24.26 -15.36 9.15
C LEU A 27 -24.55 -14.65 7.83
N THR A 28 -23.56 -13.89 7.35
CA THR A 28 -23.59 -13.20 6.04
C THR A 28 -22.45 -13.70 5.17
N GLY A 29 -22.77 -14.09 3.93
CA GLY A 29 -21.79 -14.32 2.89
C GLY A 29 -21.48 -13.03 2.17
N PHE A 30 -20.23 -12.78 1.80
CA PHE A 30 -19.83 -11.59 1.05
C PHE A 30 -18.74 -11.91 0.03
N GLY A 31 -18.59 -11.01 -0.95
CA GLY A 31 -17.53 -11.11 -1.94
C GLY A 31 -17.31 -9.81 -2.66
N GLN A 32 -16.11 -9.65 -3.21
CA GLN A 32 -15.75 -8.48 -3.99
C GLN A 32 -14.86 -8.89 -5.17
N PHE A 33 -15.14 -8.28 -6.31
CA PHE A 33 -14.30 -8.33 -7.51
C PHE A 33 -13.99 -6.91 -7.94
N GLU A 34 -12.74 -6.61 -8.28
CA GLU A 34 -12.32 -5.32 -8.80
C GLU A 34 -11.28 -5.49 -9.90
N TYR A 35 -11.51 -4.80 -11.01
CA TYR A 35 -10.75 -4.92 -12.23
C TYR A 35 -10.38 -3.56 -12.78
N ASN A 36 -9.13 -3.37 -13.19
CA ASN A 36 -8.62 -2.14 -13.75
C ASN A 36 -8.35 -2.33 -15.24
N LEU A 37 -8.95 -1.48 -16.05
CA LEU A 37 -8.78 -1.40 -17.50
C LEU A 37 -7.89 -0.20 -17.81
N ASP A 38 -6.75 -0.44 -18.42
CA ASP A 38 -5.89 0.62 -18.92
C ASP A 38 -6.54 1.26 -20.16
N ALA A 39 -6.80 2.56 -20.13
CA ALA A 39 -7.40 3.31 -21.23
C ALA A 39 -6.37 4.20 -21.96
N SER A 40 -5.12 4.24 -21.46
CA SER A 40 -4.05 5.10 -22.00
C SER A 40 -3.28 4.46 -23.15
N LYS A 41 -3.40 3.15 -23.37
CA LYS A 41 -2.64 2.43 -24.39
C LYS A 41 -3.43 2.26 -25.70
N PRO A 42 -2.75 2.12 -26.86
CA PRO A 42 -3.40 1.82 -28.13
C PRO A 42 -4.22 0.53 -28.09
N GLU A 43 -5.23 0.43 -28.95
CA GLU A 43 -6.04 -0.78 -29.10
C GLU A 43 -5.16 -2.02 -29.31
N GLY A 44 -5.43 -3.09 -28.56
CA GLY A 44 -4.69 -4.36 -28.63
C GLY A 44 -3.41 -4.43 -27.76
N SER A 45 -3.03 -3.34 -27.07
CA SER A 45 -1.88 -3.31 -26.14
C SER A 45 -2.28 -2.99 -24.69
N ASN A 46 -3.58 -2.99 -24.38
CA ASN A 46 -4.10 -2.70 -23.06
C ASN A 46 -3.62 -3.72 -22.04
N GLN A 47 -3.20 -3.24 -20.88
CA GLN A 47 -2.88 -4.09 -19.73
C GLN A 47 -4.04 -4.09 -18.76
N GLU A 48 -4.53 -5.27 -18.51
CA GLU A 48 -5.65 -5.51 -17.63
C GLU A 48 -5.15 -6.05 -16.29
N LYS A 49 -5.69 -5.55 -15.18
CA LYS A 49 -5.25 -5.96 -13.84
C LYS A 49 -6.43 -6.29 -12.94
N THR A 50 -6.52 -7.54 -12.50
CA THR A 50 -7.37 -7.89 -11.37
C THR A 50 -6.75 -7.34 -10.10
N ARG A 51 -7.46 -6.44 -9.42
CA ARG A 51 -7.04 -5.85 -8.15
C ARG A 51 -7.50 -6.69 -6.98
N LEU A 52 -8.79 -6.95 -6.88
CA LEU A 52 -9.41 -7.71 -5.81
C LEU A 52 -10.25 -8.85 -6.38
N THR A 53 -10.20 -10.01 -5.76
CA THR A 53 -11.08 -11.14 -6.02
C THR A 53 -11.09 -12.03 -4.80
N PHE A 54 -12.05 -11.85 -3.92
CA PHE A 54 -12.17 -12.66 -2.71
C PHE A 54 -13.63 -12.86 -2.32
N ALA A 55 -13.88 -13.89 -1.53
CA ALA A 55 -15.17 -14.16 -0.91
C ALA A 55 -14.98 -14.66 0.52
N GLY A 56 -15.98 -14.43 1.35
CA GLY A 56 -15.88 -14.75 2.75
C GLY A 56 -17.23 -14.86 3.46
N LEU A 57 -17.14 -15.10 4.76
CA LEU A 57 -18.25 -15.19 5.69
C LEU A 57 -18.01 -14.23 6.85
N LYS A 58 -19.08 -13.59 7.29
CA LYS A 58 -19.10 -12.75 8.49
C LYS A 58 -20.15 -13.30 9.46
N TYR A 59 -19.76 -13.47 10.72
CA TYR A 59 -20.64 -13.98 11.78
C TYR A 59 -20.70 -12.98 12.93
N ASN A 60 -21.72 -12.11 12.94
CA ASN A 60 -21.96 -11.10 13.97
C ASN A 60 -20.64 -10.47 14.49
N GLU A 61 -20.45 -10.40 15.80
CA GLU A 61 -19.29 -9.83 16.47
C GLU A 61 -18.05 -10.76 16.46
N LEU A 62 -18.20 -12.02 16.05
CA LEU A 62 -17.06 -12.92 15.87
C LEU A 62 -16.16 -12.52 14.69
N GLY A 63 -16.63 -11.60 13.84
CA GLY A 63 -15.85 -11.05 12.75
C GLY A 63 -16.05 -11.74 11.42
N SER A 64 -15.09 -11.57 10.53
CA SER A 64 -15.15 -12.09 9.17
C SER A 64 -13.91 -12.92 8.83
N PHE A 65 -14.11 -13.88 7.95
CA PHE A 65 -13.05 -14.65 7.32
C PHE A 65 -13.24 -14.62 5.80
N ASP A 66 -12.21 -14.26 5.06
CA ASP A 66 -12.21 -14.29 3.61
C ASP A 66 -10.98 -14.99 3.04
N TYR A 67 -11.10 -15.41 1.79
CA TYR A 67 -10.02 -16.00 1.03
C TYR A 67 -10.01 -15.49 -0.41
N GLY A 68 -8.81 -15.19 -0.91
CA GLY A 68 -8.60 -14.82 -2.30
C GLY A 68 -7.46 -13.83 -2.51
N ARG A 69 -7.60 -12.98 -3.54
CA ARG A 69 -6.73 -11.83 -3.78
C ARG A 69 -7.31 -10.62 -3.05
N ASN A 70 -6.63 -10.16 -2.04
CA ASN A 70 -7.08 -9.08 -1.16
C ASN A 70 -5.90 -8.18 -0.77
N TYR A 71 -6.18 -7.13 0.01
CA TYR A 71 -5.14 -6.34 0.63
C TYR A 71 -4.32 -7.17 1.62
N GLY A 72 -3.02 -6.95 1.64
CA GLY A 72 -2.16 -7.44 2.72
C GLY A 72 -2.48 -6.72 4.03
N VAL A 73 -2.56 -7.45 5.13
CA VAL A 73 -2.88 -6.87 6.45
C VAL A 73 -1.81 -5.84 6.89
N ALA A 74 -0.56 -5.98 6.44
CA ALA A 74 0.47 -4.97 6.69
C ALA A 74 0.13 -3.59 6.11
N TYR A 75 -0.70 -3.52 5.06
CA TYR A 75 -1.17 -2.28 4.47
C TYR A 75 -2.10 -1.48 5.39
N ASP A 76 -2.70 -2.07 6.41
CA ASP A 76 -3.63 -1.38 7.31
C ASP A 76 -2.98 -0.12 7.93
N ALA A 77 -1.67 -0.13 8.19
CA ALA A 77 -0.95 1.06 8.67
C ALA A 77 -0.63 2.05 7.53
N ALA A 78 -0.16 1.58 6.39
CA ALA A 78 0.14 2.43 5.24
C ALA A 78 -1.12 3.12 4.68
N ALA A 79 -2.28 2.50 4.80
CA ALA A 79 -3.56 3.06 4.38
C ALA A 79 -3.90 4.41 5.04
N TYR A 80 -3.33 4.70 6.21
CA TYR A 80 -3.53 5.99 6.86
C TYR A 80 -2.85 7.15 6.11
N THR A 81 -1.75 6.90 5.42
CA THR A 81 -1.00 7.91 4.67
C THR A 81 -1.15 7.81 3.16
N ASP A 82 -1.70 6.68 2.65
CA ASP A 82 -2.06 6.51 1.23
C ASP A 82 -3.33 7.30 0.88
N MET A 83 -3.26 8.60 1.13
CA MET A 83 -4.36 9.56 1.02
C MET A 83 -3.97 10.81 0.23
N LEU A 84 -2.78 10.81 -0.41
CA LEU A 84 -2.33 11.89 -1.26
C LEU A 84 -3.20 12.00 -2.53
N VAL A 85 -3.10 13.14 -3.21
CA VAL A 85 -3.98 13.44 -4.35
C VAL A 85 -3.70 12.53 -5.54
N GLU A 86 -2.44 12.34 -5.89
CA GLU A 86 -2.03 11.53 -7.04
C GLU A 86 -1.00 10.46 -6.66
N TRP A 87 0.04 10.85 -5.92
CA TRP A 87 1.07 9.94 -5.45
C TRP A 87 0.85 9.60 -3.98
N GLY A 88 1.36 8.51 -3.51
CA GLY A 88 1.24 8.05 -2.13
C GLY A 88 1.50 6.56 -2.05
N GLY A 89 1.78 6.06 -0.84
CA GLY A 89 2.10 4.66 -0.64
C GLY A 89 3.42 4.21 -1.29
N ASP A 90 4.22 5.15 -1.81
CA ASP A 90 5.43 4.85 -2.59
C ASP A 90 6.63 4.47 -1.73
N SER A 91 6.54 4.68 -0.43
CA SER A 91 7.68 4.43 0.44
C SER A 91 8.05 2.94 0.51
N TRP A 92 7.06 2.05 0.67
CA TRP A 92 7.30 0.61 0.67
C TRP A 92 6.15 -0.20 0.09
N ALA A 93 4.97 0.33 0.14
CA ALA A 93 3.73 -0.40 -0.10
C ALA A 93 3.52 -0.80 -1.56
N SER A 94 4.34 -0.32 -2.47
CA SER A 94 4.24 -0.63 -3.89
C SER A 94 4.29 -2.12 -4.23
N ALA A 95 4.84 -2.95 -3.36
CA ALA A 95 4.98 -4.35 -3.64
C ALA A 95 3.74 -5.18 -3.27
N ASP A 96 2.97 -4.80 -2.24
CA ASP A 96 2.11 -5.76 -1.58
C ASP A 96 0.78 -5.24 -1.04
N ASN A 97 0.27 -4.14 -1.60
CA ASN A 97 -1.09 -3.70 -1.28
C ASN A 97 -2.12 -4.78 -1.61
N PHE A 98 -1.90 -5.50 -2.73
CA PHE A 98 -2.78 -6.57 -3.18
C PHE A 98 -2.01 -7.88 -3.30
N ILE A 99 -2.27 -8.81 -2.40
CA ILE A 99 -1.65 -10.12 -2.39
C ILE A 99 -2.67 -11.21 -2.70
N ASN A 100 -2.23 -12.25 -3.38
CA ASN A 100 -3.09 -13.35 -3.80
C ASN A 100 -2.83 -14.61 -2.99
N GLY A 101 -3.89 -15.40 -2.82
CA GLY A 101 -3.86 -16.63 -2.04
C GLY A 101 -3.78 -16.37 -0.54
N VAL A 102 -4.47 -15.31 -0.07
CA VAL A 102 -4.51 -14.95 1.35
C VAL A 102 -5.81 -15.39 2.00
N ALA A 103 -5.68 -15.93 3.21
CA ALA A 103 -6.76 -16.18 4.14
C ALA A 103 -6.72 -15.13 5.23
N THR A 104 -7.75 -14.31 5.34
CA THR A 104 -7.79 -13.16 6.25
C THR A 104 -8.93 -13.30 7.24
N TYR A 105 -8.62 -13.15 8.51
CA TYR A 105 -9.60 -12.97 9.58
C TYR A 105 -9.53 -11.54 10.10
N ARG A 106 -10.69 -10.88 10.23
CA ARG A 106 -10.83 -9.52 10.79
C ARG A 106 -11.89 -9.50 11.87
N ASN A 107 -11.59 -8.81 12.95
CA ASN A 107 -12.51 -8.59 14.06
C ASN A 107 -12.57 -7.10 14.39
N SER A 108 -13.77 -6.60 14.60
CA SER A 108 -14.01 -5.23 15.02
C SER A 108 -14.47 -5.19 16.47
N ASP A 109 -14.12 -4.09 17.16
CA ASP A 109 -14.53 -3.81 18.54
C ASP A 109 -14.16 -4.93 19.53
N PHE A 110 -13.09 -5.68 19.21
CA PHE A 110 -12.59 -6.81 20.00
C PHE A 110 -13.74 -7.72 20.48
N PHE A 111 -14.42 -8.35 19.53
CA PHE A 111 -15.61 -9.19 19.76
C PHE A 111 -16.81 -8.44 20.38
N GLY A 112 -16.94 -7.13 20.12
CA GLY A 112 -17.97 -6.28 20.74
C GLY A 112 -17.69 -5.89 22.19
N LEU A 113 -16.49 -6.15 22.71
CA LEU A 113 -16.13 -5.89 24.10
C LEU A 113 -15.42 -4.55 24.32
N VAL A 114 -14.73 -4.03 23.29
CA VAL A 114 -13.95 -2.79 23.36
C VAL A 114 -14.18 -1.98 22.08
N ASP A 115 -15.02 -0.97 22.18
CA ASP A 115 -15.33 -0.09 21.06
C ASP A 115 -14.05 0.50 20.44
N GLY A 116 -13.95 0.45 19.12
CA GLY A 116 -12.84 1.00 18.35
C GLY A 116 -11.55 0.16 18.35
N LEU A 117 -11.47 -0.93 19.11
CA LEU A 117 -10.31 -1.83 19.06
C LEU A 117 -10.52 -2.95 18.03
N ASN A 118 -9.77 -2.91 16.95
CA ASN A 118 -9.87 -3.86 15.86
C ASN A 118 -8.56 -4.63 15.68
N PHE A 119 -8.65 -5.81 15.12
CA PHE A 119 -7.46 -6.56 14.73
C PHE A 119 -7.70 -7.42 13.49
N ALA A 120 -6.63 -7.76 12.81
CA ALA A 120 -6.65 -8.70 11.70
C ALA A 120 -5.46 -9.66 11.78
N VAL A 121 -5.67 -10.89 11.32
CA VAL A 121 -4.62 -11.87 11.08
C VAL A 121 -4.78 -12.43 9.68
N GLN A 122 -3.65 -12.68 9.01
CA GLN A 122 -3.65 -13.14 7.64
C GLN A 122 -2.57 -14.20 7.43
N TYR A 123 -2.88 -15.20 6.64
CA TYR A 123 -1.94 -16.18 6.14
C TYR A 123 -1.86 -16.08 4.62
N GLN A 124 -0.65 -16.16 4.07
CA GLN A 124 -0.38 -16.22 2.64
C GLN A 124 0.31 -17.53 2.30
N GLY A 125 -0.24 -18.27 1.33
CA GLY A 125 0.40 -19.47 0.81
C GLY A 125 1.56 -19.14 -0.13
N LYS A 126 2.50 -20.08 -0.26
CA LYS A 126 3.66 -19.98 -1.15
C LYS A 126 3.26 -19.83 -2.62
N ASN A 127 3.94 -18.95 -3.34
CA ASN A 127 3.83 -18.74 -4.78
C ASN A 127 5.22 -18.66 -5.41
N SER A 128 5.68 -19.70 -6.08
CA SER A 128 7.02 -19.79 -6.68
C SER A 128 7.02 -19.87 -8.21
N ASN A 129 5.86 -20.05 -8.87
CA ASN A 129 5.76 -20.18 -10.33
C ASN A 129 5.58 -18.83 -11.04
N ARG A 130 6.50 -17.89 -10.75
CA ARG A 130 6.48 -16.53 -11.32
C ARG A 130 7.88 -15.92 -11.26
N GLY A 131 8.09 -14.73 -11.84
CA GLY A 131 9.38 -14.04 -11.75
C GLY A 131 9.83 -13.84 -10.31
N VAL A 132 11.12 -13.87 -10.05
CA VAL A 132 11.73 -13.88 -8.70
C VAL A 132 11.22 -12.75 -7.80
N THR A 133 11.10 -11.55 -8.35
CA THR A 133 10.61 -10.37 -7.63
C THR A 133 9.14 -10.45 -7.21
N LYS A 134 8.39 -11.40 -7.77
CA LYS A 134 6.96 -11.63 -7.49
C LYS A 134 6.69 -12.93 -6.75
N GLN A 135 7.72 -13.69 -6.41
CA GLN A 135 7.60 -14.91 -5.61
C GLN A 135 7.43 -14.59 -4.13
N ASN A 136 6.87 -15.53 -3.39
CA ASN A 136 6.86 -15.56 -1.93
C ASN A 136 6.82 -16.99 -1.43
N GLY A 137 7.37 -17.23 -0.25
CA GLY A 137 7.11 -18.43 0.54
C GLY A 137 5.82 -18.28 1.35
N ASP A 138 5.60 -19.17 2.31
CA ASP A 138 4.51 -19.05 3.26
C ASP A 138 4.70 -17.84 4.17
N GLY A 139 3.63 -17.13 4.48
CA GLY A 139 3.68 -15.91 5.25
C GLY A 139 2.50 -15.71 6.18
N TYR A 140 2.67 -14.83 7.15
CA TYR A 140 1.62 -14.39 8.05
C TYR A 140 1.72 -12.90 8.30
N ALA A 141 0.59 -12.29 8.64
CA ALA A 141 0.52 -10.89 9.01
C ALA A 141 -0.47 -10.68 10.16
N LEU A 142 -0.24 -9.60 10.90
CA LEU A 142 -1.06 -9.13 12.00
C LEU A 142 -1.18 -7.62 11.94
N SER A 143 -2.38 -7.09 12.17
CA SER A 143 -2.59 -5.68 12.50
C SER A 143 -3.46 -5.54 13.73
N VAL A 144 -3.24 -4.45 14.46
CA VAL A 144 -4.09 -4.00 15.57
C VAL A 144 -4.28 -2.50 15.39
N ASP A 145 -5.52 -2.04 15.37
CA ASP A 145 -5.83 -0.62 15.33
C ASP A 145 -6.83 -0.23 16.45
N TYR A 146 -6.69 0.99 16.91
CA TYR A 146 -7.59 1.56 17.91
C TYR A 146 -8.06 2.95 17.46
N ASN A 147 -9.37 3.12 17.40
CA ASN A 147 -10.01 4.36 16.96
C ASN A 147 -10.85 4.96 18.09
N ILE A 148 -10.60 6.22 18.41
CA ILE A 148 -11.32 6.95 19.45
C ILE A 148 -11.42 8.44 19.12
N GLU A 149 -12.63 9.00 19.12
CA GLU A 149 -12.91 10.44 18.99
C GLU A 149 -12.20 11.12 17.80
N GLY A 150 -12.12 10.42 16.65
CA GLY A 150 -11.45 10.88 15.44
C GLY A 150 -9.95 10.58 15.40
N PHE A 151 -9.33 10.12 16.49
CA PHE A 151 -7.98 9.60 16.48
C PHE A 151 -7.97 8.12 16.11
N GLY A 152 -6.98 7.70 15.35
CA GLY A 152 -6.71 6.31 15.04
C GLY A 152 -5.22 6.01 15.22
N PHE A 153 -4.92 4.84 15.77
CA PHE A 153 -3.56 4.34 15.98
C PHE A 153 -3.51 2.91 15.46
N VAL A 154 -2.54 2.58 14.64
CA VAL A 154 -2.40 1.23 14.09
C VAL A 154 -0.96 0.76 14.13
N GLY A 155 -0.77 -0.52 14.45
CA GLY A 155 0.47 -1.24 14.29
C GLY A 155 0.23 -2.46 13.41
N ALA A 156 1.13 -2.71 12.46
CA ALA A 156 1.06 -3.85 11.56
C ALA A 156 2.42 -4.53 11.41
N TYR A 157 2.38 -5.84 11.23
CA TYR A 157 3.54 -6.68 11.00
C TYR A 157 3.21 -7.77 9.98
N SER A 158 4.14 -8.03 9.07
CA SER A 158 4.07 -9.17 8.16
C SER A 158 5.44 -9.81 8.01
N LYS A 159 5.44 -11.12 7.90
CA LYS A 159 6.63 -11.92 7.61
C LYS A 159 6.27 -13.04 6.65
N SER A 160 7.13 -13.28 5.68
CA SER A 160 7.05 -14.43 4.78
C SER A 160 8.43 -15.07 4.60
N ASP A 161 8.44 -16.36 4.33
CA ASP A 161 9.64 -17.01 3.85
C ASP A 161 9.97 -16.50 2.44
N ARG A 162 11.24 -16.42 2.12
CA ARG A 162 11.75 -16.17 0.77
C ARG A 162 11.95 -17.50 0.06
N THR A 163 11.71 -17.52 -1.25
CA THR A 163 12.06 -18.69 -2.06
C THR A 163 13.57 -18.87 -2.15
N ASN A 164 14.04 -20.07 -2.49
CA ASN A 164 15.47 -20.32 -2.67
C ASN A 164 16.12 -19.38 -3.72
N GLU A 165 15.35 -19.02 -4.76
CA GLU A 165 15.82 -18.08 -5.78
C GLU A 165 16.00 -16.67 -5.21
N GLN A 166 15.05 -16.20 -4.39
CA GLN A 166 15.14 -14.92 -3.71
C GLN A 166 16.29 -14.88 -2.69
N ALA A 167 16.44 -15.94 -1.88
CA ALA A 167 17.48 -16.04 -0.87
C ALA A 167 18.91 -16.16 -1.46
N GLY A 168 19.02 -16.44 -2.76
CA GLY A 168 20.28 -16.50 -3.49
C GLY A 168 21.08 -15.19 -3.50
N ASP A 169 20.45 -14.05 -3.15
CA ASP A 169 21.14 -12.77 -2.98
C ASP A 169 21.98 -12.68 -1.69
N GLY A 170 21.83 -13.64 -0.77
CA GLY A 170 22.59 -13.73 0.47
C GLY A 170 22.11 -12.82 1.61
N TYR A 171 20.93 -12.22 1.51
CA TYR A 171 20.33 -11.38 2.56
C TYR A 171 19.43 -12.15 3.54
N GLY A 172 19.35 -13.48 3.42
CA GLY A 172 18.62 -14.36 4.34
C GLY A 172 17.29 -14.85 3.79
N ASP A 173 16.62 -15.67 4.59
CA ASP A 173 15.50 -16.51 4.16
C ASP A 173 14.12 -15.90 4.45
N ASN A 174 14.06 -14.68 4.99
CA ASN A 174 12.81 -14.04 5.38
C ASN A 174 12.66 -12.65 4.74
N ALA A 175 11.44 -12.32 4.37
CA ALA A 175 10.99 -10.97 4.03
C ALA A 175 10.06 -10.48 5.15
N GLU A 176 10.24 -9.24 5.62
CA GLU A 176 9.50 -8.70 6.77
C GLU A 176 9.15 -7.23 6.56
N VAL A 177 8.02 -6.83 7.11
CA VAL A 177 7.64 -5.42 7.30
C VAL A 177 6.99 -5.24 8.65
N TRP A 178 7.33 -4.15 9.31
CA TRP A 178 6.53 -3.62 10.42
C TRP A 178 6.30 -2.14 10.21
N SER A 179 5.15 -1.65 10.66
CA SER A 179 4.79 -0.25 10.56
C SER A 179 3.86 0.18 11.69
N LEU A 180 3.97 1.45 12.04
CA LEU A 180 3.10 2.15 12.98
C LEU A 180 2.55 3.38 12.28
N ALA A 181 1.26 3.66 12.48
CA ALA A 181 0.66 4.89 11.99
C ALA A 181 -0.31 5.49 13.01
N ALA A 182 -0.49 6.80 12.90
CA ALA A 182 -1.48 7.55 13.64
C ALA A 182 -2.20 8.50 12.69
N LYS A 183 -3.50 8.71 12.94
CA LYS A 183 -4.32 9.69 12.22
C LYS A 183 -5.24 10.47 13.13
N TYR A 184 -5.65 11.63 12.64
CA TYR A 184 -6.80 12.39 13.11
C TYR A 184 -7.73 12.63 11.92
N ASP A 185 -8.99 12.22 12.05
CA ASP A 185 -10.01 12.34 11.01
C ASP A 185 -11.32 12.82 11.65
N ALA A 186 -11.40 14.12 11.88
CA ALA A 186 -12.57 14.81 12.42
C ALA A 186 -12.52 16.32 12.12
N ASN A 187 -13.64 17.02 12.30
CA ASN A 187 -13.73 18.47 12.13
C ASN A 187 -13.22 18.97 10.77
N ASN A 188 -13.51 18.24 9.70
CA ASN A 188 -13.06 18.51 8.32
C ASN A 188 -11.53 18.44 8.14
N ILE A 189 -10.78 17.98 9.13
CA ILE A 189 -9.34 17.78 9.08
C ILE A 189 -9.06 16.29 8.94
N TYR A 190 -8.20 15.94 7.99
CA TYR A 190 -7.51 14.67 7.95
C TYR A 190 -6.00 14.91 8.10
N ALA A 191 -5.39 14.29 9.08
CA ALA A 191 -3.94 14.33 9.27
C ALA A 191 -3.46 12.94 9.66
N ALA A 192 -2.41 12.45 9.02
CA ALA A 192 -1.86 11.13 9.34
C ALA A 192 -0.34 11.11 9.16
N MET A 193 0.30 10.21 9.88
CA MET A 193 1.71 9.87 9.72
C MET A 193 1.92 8.37 9.88
N MET A 194 2.91 7.85 9.17
CA MET A 194 3.34 6.45 9.24
C MET A 194 4.86 6.38 9.29
N TYR A 195 5.39 5.47 10.09
CA TYR A 195 6.76 5.00 10.02
C TYR A 195 6.80 3.49 9.97
N GLY A 196 7.66 2.94 9.12
CA GLY A 196 7.84 1.49 9.00
C GLY A 196 9.18 1.11 8.42
N GLU A 197 9.55 -0.15 8.60
CA GLU A 197 10.76 -0.73 8.03
C GLU A 197 10.43 -2.02 7.29
N THR A 198 11.09 -2.22 6.15
CA THR A 198 11.03 -3.49 5.43
C THR A 198 12.39 -4.18 5.43
N ARG A 199 12.38 -5.51 5.31
CA ARG A 199 13.56 -6.32 5.06
C ARG A 199 13.28 -7.28 3.91
N ASN A 200 14.19 -7.30 2.93
CA ASN A 200 14.18 -8.25 1.80
C ASN A 200 12.84 -8.32 1.03
N MET A 201 12.09 -7.24 1.01
CA MET A 201 10.72 -7.17 0.50
C MET A 201 10.59 -6.13 -0.61
N THR A 202 11.20 -4.97 -0.46
CA THR A 202 11.09 -3.88 -1.41
C THR A 202 11.96 -4.13 -2.62
N VAL A 203 11.36 -4.19 -3.80
CA VAL A 203 12.06 -4.37 -5.07
C VAL A 203 12.61 -3.02 -5.54
N LEU A 204 13.88 -3.01 -5.92
CA LEU A 204 14.54 -1.87 -6.57
C LEU A 204 14.34 -1.93 -8.09
N ALA A 205 14.58 -0.82 -8.79
CA ALA A 205 14.43 -0.76 -10.24
C ALA A 205 15.38 -1.70 -11.01
N ASN A 206 16.48 -2.13 -10.36
CA ASN A 206 17.41 -3.13 -10.90
C ASN A 206 17.00 -4.59 -10.65
N ASP A 207 15.75 -4.84 -10.27
CA ASP A 207 15.20 -6.16 -9.92
C ASP A 207 15.84 -6.85 -8.71
N HIS A 208 16.64 -6.14 -7.91
CA HIS A 208 17.14 -6.64 -6.62
C HIS A 208 16.21 -6.23 -5.47
N PHE A 209 16.26 -6.99 -4.38
CA PHE A 209 15.58 -6.62 -3.15
C PHE A 209 16.46 -5.68 -2.31
N ALA A 210 15.86 -4.62 -1.78
CA ALA A 210 16.49 -3.84 -0.73
C ALA A 210 16.63 -4.71 0.53
N ASN A 211 17.84 -4.82 1.08
CA ASN A 211 18.04 -5.55 2.33
C ASN A 211 17.21 -4.97 3.47
N LYS A 212 17.22 -3.63 3.60
CA LYS A 212 16.35 -2.92 4.54
C LYS A 212 15.88 -1.60 3.93
N THR A 213 14.66 -1.18 4.24
CA THR A 213 14.21 0.20 4.02
C THR A 213 13.67 0.80 5.31
N GLN A 214 13.85 2.12 5.44
CA GLN A 214 13.25 2.95 6.47
C GLN A 214 12.32 3.94 5.78
N ASN A 215 11.05 3.95 6.18
CA ASN A 215 9.99 4.62 5.44
C ASN A 215 9.23 5.56 6.36
N PHE A 216 8.96 6.76 5.90
CA PHE A 216 8.15 7.74 6.59
C PHE A 216 7.20 8.41 5.61
N GLU A 217 5.95 8.52 5.99
CA GLU A 217 4.93 9.25 5.25
C GLU A 217 4.12 10.14 6.18
N ALA A 218 3.69 11.29 5.68
CA ALA A 218 2.78 12.17 6.38
C ALA A 218 1.87 12.90 5.39
N VAL A 219 0.63 13.15 5.81
CA VAL A 219 -0.36 13.87 5.01
C VAL A 219 -1.23 14.74 5.90
N VAL A 220 -1.59 15.91 5.41
CA VAL A 220 -2.60 16.79 6.04
C VAL A 220 -3.53 17.34 4.97
N GLN A 221 -4.83 17.34 5.26
CA GLN A 221 -5.90 17.79 4.35
C GLN A 221 -6.97 18.53 5.15
N TYR A 222 -7.65 19.44 4.48
CA TYR A 222 -8.81 20.15 5.03
C TYR A 222 -9.95 20.14 4.02
N GLN A 223 -11.14 19.74 4.44
CA GLN A 223 -12.33 19.75 3.62
C GLN A 223 -13.16 21.02 3.86
N PHE A 224 -13.21 21.93 2.88
CA PHE A 224 -14.09 23.08 2.92
C PHE A 224 -15.52 22.70 2.54
N ASP A 225 -16.49 23.38 3.13
CA ASP A 225 -17.93 23.13 2.88
C ASP A 225 -18.34 23.37 1.41
N PHE A 226 -17.61 24.23 0.70
CA PHE A 226 -17.86 24.50 -0.72
C PHE A 226 -17.22 23.50 -1.68
N GLY A 227 -16.64 22.40 -1.17
CA GLY A 227 -16.16 21.29 -1.98
C GLY A 227 -14.66 21.25 -2.23
N LEU A 228 -13.88 22.26 -1.85
CA LEU A 228 -12.41 22.25 -2.00
C LEU A 228 -11.75 21.42 -0.89
N ARG A 229 -10.75 20.60 -1.25
CA ARG A 229 -9.95 19.81 -0.30
C ARG A 229 -8.47 19.91 -0.65
N PRO A 230 -7.74 20.93 -0.15
CA PRO A 230 -6.29 21.00 -0.27
C PRO A 230 -5.62 19.87 0.52
N SER A 231 -4.47 19.45 0.01
CA SER A 231 -3.64 18.37 0.55
C SER A 231 -2.18 18.73 0.48
N LEU A 232 -1.45 18.42 1.54
CA LEU A 232 0.00 18.47 1.62
C LEU A 232 0.49 17.12 2.12
N GLY A 233 1.39 16.48 1.38
CA GLY A 233 1.97 15.19 1.71
C GLY A 233 3.49 15.22 1.67
N TYR A 234 4.12 14.34 2.44
CA TYR A 234 5.55 14.07 2.41
C TYR A 234 5.78 12.58 2.42
N VAL A 235 6.64 12.10 1.52
CA VAL A 235 7.00 10.68 1.39
C VAL A 235 8.51 10.54 1.36
N TYR A 236 9.03 9.69 2.24
CA TYR A 236 10.45 9.41 2.36
C TYR A 236 10.70 7.90 2.51
N SER A 237 11.68 7.40 1.77
CA SER A 237 12.18 6.04 1.91
C SER A 237 13.68 6.00 1.71
N LYS A 238 14.39 5.44 2.71
CA LYS A 238 15.83 5.20 2.65
C LYS A 238 16.12 3.71 2.59
N GLY A 239 16.87 3.34 1.58
CA GLY A 239 17.43 2.00 1.48
C GLY A 239 18.74 1.88 2.26
N LYS A 240 18.91 0.75 2.92
CA LYS A 240 20.08 0.41 3.70
C LYS A 240 20.68 -0.89 3.19
N ASP A 241 22.02 -0.94 3.12
CA ASP A 241 22.77 -2.11 2.67
C ASP A 241 22.28 -2.63 1.30
N LEU A 242 22.12 -1.69 0.35
CA LEU A 242 21.61 -1.95 -0.98
C LEU A 242 22.69 -2.57 -1.89
N TYR A 243 22.24 -3.29 -2.92
CA TYR A 243 23.07 -3.54 -4.09
C TYR A 243 23.13 -2.27 -4.94
N ALA A 244 24.30 -1.67 -5.03
CA ALA A 244 24.52 -0.59 -5.97
C ALA A 244 24.55 -1.10 -7.40
N ARG A 245 24.26 -0.20 -8.37
CA ARG A 245 24.23 -0.51 -9.80
C ARG A 245 25.57 -1.05 -10.34
N ASP A 246 26.67 -0.72 -9.69
CA ASP A 246 28.02 -1.20 -10.01
C ASP A 246 28.38 -2.55 -9.36
N GLY A 247 27.41 -3.19 -8.68
CA GLY A 247 27.57 -4.47 -8.02
C GLY A 247 28.20 -4.41 -6.62
N HIS A 248 28.48 -3.22 -6.08
CA HIS A 248 28.92 -3.09 -4.69
C HIS A 248 27.75 -3.31 -3.74
N LYS A 249 28.00 -4.03 -2.64
CA LYS A 249 27.05 -4.26 -1.55
C LYS A 249 27.30 -3.26 -0.42
N GLY A 250 26.25 -3.01 0.38
CA GLY A 250 26.38 -2.26 1.60
C GLY A 250 26.29 -0.74 1.41
N VAL A 251 25.65 -0.28 0.37
CA VAL A 251 25.43 1.15 0.10
C VAL A 251 24.09 1.59 0.69
N ASP A 252 24.11 2.73 1.36
CA ASP A 252 22.89 3.41 1.82
C ASP A 252 22.53 4.53 0.84
N ALA A 253 21.26 4.61 0.44
CA ALA A 253 20.79 5.66 -0.46
C ALA A 253 19.31 5.96 -0.24
N ASP A 254 18.91 7.20 -0.45
CA ASP A 254 17.50 7.56 -0.47
C ASP A 254 16.84 7.00 -1.73
N ARG A 255 15.66 6.39 -1.57
CA ARG A 255 14.90 5.77 -2.67
C ARG A 255 13.76 6.65 -3.13
N VAL A 256 13.12 7.31 -2.20
CA VAL A 256 11.99 8.20 -2.41
C VAL A 256 12.15 9.37 -1.47
N ASN A 257 12.00 10.58 -1.98
CA ASN A 257 12.02 11.79 -1.17
C ASN A 257 11.29 12.90 -1.91
N TYR A 258 10.02 13.16 -1.54
CA TYR A 258 9.25 14.21 -2.19
C TYR A 258 8.19 14.84 -1.27
N ILE A 259 7.79 16.04 -1.64
CA ILE A 259 6.60 16.73 -1.14
C ILE A 259 5.56 16.76 -2.25
N GLU A 260 4.31 16.39 -1.94
CA GLU A 260 3.17 16.62 -2.80
C GLU A 260 2.29 17.74 -2.28
N VAL A 261 1.96 18.67 -3.17
CA VAL A 261 0.93 19.70 -2.94
C VAL A 261 -0.16 19.50 -3.95
N GLY A 262 -1.38 19.34 -3.50
CA GLY A 262 -2.49 19.12 -4.39
C GLY A 262 -3.83 19.53 -3.80
N THR A 263 -4.87 19.36 -4.58
CA THR A 263 -6.23 19.65 -4.15
C THR A 263 -7.24 18.90 -4.99
N TRP A 264 -8.33 18.48 -4.35
CA TRP A 264 -9.56 18.11 -5.04
C TRP A 264 -10.59 19.23 -4.97
N TYR A 265 -11.46 19.27 -5.96
CA TYR A 265 -12.71 20.00 -5.91
C TYR A 265 -13.86 19.04 -6.21
N TYR A 266 -14.70 18.81 -5.22
CA TYR A 266 -15.86 17.92 -5.30
C TYR A 266 -17.09 18.70 -5.80
N PHE A 267 -17.55 18.43 -7.01
CA PHE A 267 -18.82 18.96 -7.53
C PHE A 267 -20.00 18.33 -6.78
N ASN A 268 -19.87 17.06 -6.47
CA ASN A 268 -20.80 16.26 -5.69
C ASN A 268 -20.11 14.96 -5.25
N LYS A 269 -20.86 14.03 -4.62
CA LYS A 269 -20.32 12.73 -4.16
C LYS A 269 -19.83 11.78 -5.27
N ASN A 270 -20.19 12.05 -6.54
CA ASN A 270 -19.90 11.15 -7.66
C ASN A 270 -18.85 11.72 -8.63
N MET A 271 -18.50 13.01 -8.50
CA MET A 271 -17.59 13.65 -9.44
C MET A 271 -16.71 14.69 -8.73
N ASN A 272 -15.43 14.61 -8.97
CA ASN A 272 -14.45 15.61 -8.58
C ASN A 272 -13.45 15.84 -9.71
N VAL A 273 -12.73 16.92 -9.60
CA VAL A 273 -11.49 17.19 -10.33
C VAL A 273 -10.36 17.36 -9.33
N TYR A 274 -9.15 17.06 -9.74
CA TYR A 274 -7.99 17.27 -8.88
C TYR A 274 -6.79 17.74 -9.70
N THR A 275 -5.85 18.30 -8.98
CA THR A 275 -4.53 18.64 -9.49
C THR A 275 -3.51 18.43 -8.37
N ALA A 276 -2.33 17.96 -8.74
CA ALA A 276 -1.23 17.78 -7.81
C ALA A 276 0.09 18.17 -8.46
N TYR A 277 1.05 18.54 -7.63
CA TYR A 277 2.41 18.78 -8.02
C TYR A 277 3.37 18.10 -7.03
N LYS A 278 4.31 17.34 -7.56
CA LYS A 278 5.33 16.62 -6.79
C LYS A 278 6.65 17.38 -6.88
N PHE A 279 7.14 17.83 -5.74
CA PHE A 279 8.49 18.40 -5.59
C PHE A 279 9.43 17.26 -5.23
N ASN A 280 10.14 16.75 -6.21
CA ASN A 280 11.15 15.74 -5.99
C ASN A 280 12.36 16.32 -5.27
N LEU A 281 12.72 15.75 -4.13
CA LEU A 281 13.84 16.15 -3.29
C LEU A 281 14.97 15.11 -3.30
N LEU A 282 14.86 14.08 -4.15
CA LEU A 282 15.82 12.99 -4.23
C LEU A 282 17.13 13.51 -4.82
N ASP A 283 18.25 13.20 -4.17
CA ASP A 283 19.57 13.53 -4.68
C ASP A 283 19.92 12.67 -5.91
N LYS A 284 20.62 13.27 -6.88
CA LYS A 284 21.00 12.57 -8.11
C LYS A 284 21.97 11.40 -7.86
N ASP A 285 22.83 11.52 -6.86
CA ASP A 285 23.77 10.46 -6.51
C ASP A 285 23.01 9.27 -5.90
N ASP A 286 22.03 9.53 -5.03
CA ASP A 286 21.15 8.51 -4.47
C ASP A 286 20.27 7.86 -5.53
N ALA A 287 19.70 8.64 -6.43
CA ALA A 287 18.94 8.14 -7.56
C ALA A 287 19.76 7.22 -8.48
N ALA A 288 21.02 7.54 -8.70
CA ALA A 288 21.93 6.69 -9.48
C ALA A 288 22.19 5.32 -8.84
N ILE A 289 22.19 5.25 -7.49
CA ILE A 289 22.35 4.00 -6.73
C ILE A 289 21.06 3.17 -6.78
N THR A 290 19.92 3.80 -6.62
CA THR A 290 18.61 3.13 -6.52
C THR A 290 17.92 2.94 -7.86
N ASP A 291 18.47 3.53 -8.93
CA ASP A 291 17.88 3.63 -10.28
C ASP A 291 16.49 4.32 -10.24
N ALA A 292 16.31 5.23 -9.31
CA ALA A 292 15.07 5.98 -9.14
C ALA A 292 15.01 7.19 -10.08
N ALA A 293 13.81 7.58 -10.47
CA ALA A 293 13.61 8.80 -11.25
C ALA A 293 13.85 10.05 -10.39
N THR A 294 14.52 11.04 -10.95
CA THR A 294 14.79 12.33 -10.30
C THR A 294 13.91 13.47 -10.79
N ASP A 295 12.99 13.19 -11.72
CA ASP A 295 12.12 14.19 -12.36
C ASP A 295 10.75 14.30 -11.68
#